data_fba20610158faba4521fc1cac658cf2e
#
_entry.id   fba20610158faba4521fc1cac658cf2e
#
_cell.length_a   1.000
_cell.length_b   1.000
_cell.length_c   1.000
_cell.angle_alpha   90.00
_cell.angle_beta   90.00
_cell.angle_gamma   90.00
#
_symmetry.space_group_name_H-M   'P 1'
#
loop_
_entity.id
_entity.type
_entity.pdbx_description
1 polymer ?
#
loop_
_entity_poly.entity_id
_entity_poly.type
_entity_poly.pdbx_seq_one_letter_code
_entity_poly.pdbx_strand_id
1 'polypeptide(L)'
;YPVIIVGGGVFERKDREAVMATVHKISENANVIRDEWNGLNVLLLNASQAAGLDLGLVPGPETPLEWKKSVKFLYLLGADDTPLDGIPEDAFVVYQGHHGDRSVYRANVILPGATYTEKEGTYANTEGRVQQTSPAVPIVGDARDDWKILRAVSEVAKVRLPYDSMSALRARMLTVSPNLFHIDELEPTSHWLHKVKPSVDDKIDPSALKSPIENFYMTNAICRASKTMAQCTAVFSGTKG
;
A
#
# COMPACT_ATOMS: atom_id res chain seq x y z
N TYR A 1 13.73 16.93 21.36
CA TYR A 1 13.29 15.72 20.64
C TYR A 1 13.38 16.01 19.13
N PRO A 2 14.48 15.62 18.45
CA PRO A 2 14.60 15.81 17.02
C PRO A 2 13.64 14.89 16.26
N VAL A 3 13.16 15.36 15.09
CA VAL A 3 12.26 14.61 14.20
C VAL A 3 12.80 14.69 12.80
N ILE A 4 12.76 13.56 12.09
CA ILE A 4 13.02 13.46 10.66
C ILE A 4 11.79 12.85 10.01
N ILE A 5 11.26 13.52 9.00
CA ILE A 5 10.12 13.02 8.21
C ILE A 5 10.61 12.79 6.78
N VAL A 6 10.53 11.54 6.31
CA VAL A 6 10.94 11.15 4.97
C VAL A 6 9.70 11.04 4.08
N GLY A 7 9.62 11.85 3.03
CA GLY A 7 8.53 11.78 2.06
C GLY A 7 8.66 10.55 1.13
N GLY A 8 7.51 10.00 0.71
CA GLY A 8 7.45 8.80 -0.14
C GLY A 8 8.22 8.90 -1.47
N GLY A 9 8.40 10.11 -2.02
CA GLY A 9 9.17 10.33 -3.24
C GLY A 9 10.64 9.91 -3.18
N VAL A 10 11.19 9.74 -1.98
CA VAL A 10 12.56 9.19 -1.83
C VAL A 10 12.63 7.77 -2.39
N PHE A 11 11.59 6.98 -2.20
CA PHE A 11 11.59 5.56 -2.60
C PHE A 11 11.41 5.34 -4.12
N GLU A 12 11.01 6.36 -4.86
CA GLU A 12 10.93 6.33 -6.33
C GLU A 12 12.27 6.63 -7.00
N ARG A 13 13.25 7.13 -6.27
CA ARG A 13 14.58 7.48 -6.79
C ARG A 13 15.43 6.23 -7.03
N LYS A 14 16.33 6.32 -8.00
CA LYS A 14 17.34 5.27 -8.26
C LYS A 14 18.35 5.16 -7.12
N ASP A 15 18.67 6.27 -6.49
CA ASP A 15 19.62 6.40 -5.38
C ASP A 15 18.94 6.32 -3.99
N ARG A 16 17.72 5.80 -3.91
CA ARG A 16 16.93 5.70 -2.66
C ARG A 16 17.70 5.05 -1.50
N GLU A 17 18.53 4.07 -1.79
CA GLU A 17 19.34 3.38 -0.76
C GLU A 17 20.40 4.32 -0.18
N ALA A 18 21.12 5.07 -1.01
CA ALA A 18 22.09 6.05 -0.57
C ALA A 18 21.45 7.21 0.23
N VAL A 19 20.27 7.67 -0.20
CA VAL A 19 19.51 8.68 0.52
C VAL A 19 19.08 8.15 1.89
N MET A 20 18.51 6.94 1.96
CA MET A 20 18.09 6.33 3.23
C MET A 20 19.26 6.01 4.15
N ALA A 21 20.42 5.62 3.60
CA ALA A 21 21.65 5.48 4.38
C ALA A 21 22.09 6.79 5.03
N THR A 22 21.94 7.90 4.30
CA THR A 22 22.24 9.23 4.83
C THR A 22 21.26 9.62 5.93
N VAL A 23 19.97 9.37 5.72
CA VAL A 23 18.93 9.58 6.76
C VAL A 23 19.23 8.77 8.01
N HIS A 24 19.61 7.50 7.84
CA HIS A 24 20.01 6.64 8.96
C HIS A 24 21.19 7.23 9.75
N LYS A 25 22.25 7.64 9.06
CA LYS A 25 23.42 8.25 9.69
C LYS A 25 23.10 9.57 10.42
N ILE A 26 22.20 10.39 9.85
CA ILE A 26 21.71 11.61 10.51
C ILE A 26 20.91 11.24 11.76
N SER A 27 20.04 10.23 11.64
CA SER A 27 19.21 9.77 12.76
C SER A 27 20.03 9.26 13.93
N GLU A 28 21.10 8.53 13.68
CA GLU A 28 22.03 8.08 14.72
C GLU A 28 22.77 9.26 15.36
N ASN A 29 23.37 10.14 14.56
CA ASN A 29 24.17 11.28 15.05
C ASN A 29 23.30 12.28 15.85
N ALA A 30 22.05 12.46 15.47
CA ALA A 30 21.13 13.38 16.13
C ALA A 30 20.31 12.71 17.25
N ASN A 31 20.53 11.42 17.52
CA ASN A 31 19.78 10.63 18.50
C ASN A 31 18.26 10.77 18.33
N VAL A 32 17.81 10.58 17.07
CA VAL A 32 16.40 10.74 16.65
C VAL A 32 15.54 9.60 17.20
N ILE A 33 16.13 8.39 17.30
CA ILE A 33 15.49 7.21 17.88
C ILE A 33 16.21 6.85 19.17
N ARG A 34 15.46 6.72 20.23
CA ARG A 34 15.93 6.35 21.58
C ARG A 34 14.79 5.72 22.36
N ASP A 35 15.08 5.28 23.58
CA ASP A 35 14.06 4.72 24.46
C ASP A 35 12.89 5.71 24.60
N GLU A 36 11.68 5.20 24.45
CA GLU A 36 10.41 5.95 24.52
C GLU A 36 10.23 7.09 23.51
N TRP A 37 11.10 7.20 22.49
CA TRP A 37 10.96 8.20 21.46
C TRP A 37 11.39 7.70 20.08
N ASN A 38 10.48 7.72 19.12
CA ASN A 38 10.77 7.55 17.69
C ASN A 38 10.49 8.85 16.94
N GLY A 39 11.54 9.56 16.61
CA GLY A 39 11.46 10.77 15.80
C GLY A 39 11.65 10.55 14.30
N LEU A 40 11.84 9.31 13.84
CA LEU A 40 11.92 8.99 12.40
C LEU A 40 10.58 8.47 11.90
N ASN A 41 10.03 9.15 10.92
CA ASN A 41 8.79 8.75 10.28
C ASN A 41 8.91 8.79 8.75
N VAL A 42 8.23 7.85 8.09
CA VAL A 42 8.12 7.77 6.63
C VAL A 42 6.67 8.03 6.24
N LEU A 43 6.43 9.05 5.42
CA LEU A 43 5.10 9.34 4.90
C LEU A 43 4.76 8.35 3.79
N LEU A 44 3.87 7.42 4.11
CA LEU A 44 3.37 6.42 3.18
C LEU A 44 2.27 7.03 2.29
N LEU A 45 2.21 6.59 1.04
CA LEU A 45 1.31 7.17 0.03
C LEU A 45 -0.12 6.63 0.12
N ASN A 46 -0.27 5.38 0.54
CA ASN A 46 -1.56 4.70 0.52
C ASN A 46 -2.04 4.39 1.94
N ALA A 47 -3.36 4.48 2.14
CA ALA A 47 -3.99 4.09 3.39
C ALA A 47 -3.63 2.64 3.74
N SER A 48 -3.24 2.42 5.00
CA SER A 48 -2.85 1.11 5.52
C SER A 48 -1.64 0.44 4.81
N GLN A 49 -0.84 1.19 4.11
CA GLN A 49 0.40 0.66 3.51
C GLN A 49 1.33 0.10 4.60
N ALA A 50 1.34 0.68 5.80
CA ALA A 50 2.08 0.15 6.95
C ALA A 50 1.66 -1.28 7.29
N ALA A 51 0.35 -1.54 7.42
CA ALA A 51 -0.16 -2.89 7.66
C ALA A 51 0.18 -3.87 6.51
N GLY A 52 0.16 -3.40 5.27
CA GLY A 52 0.59 -4.20 4.12
C GLY A 52 2.05 -4.63 4.23
N LEU A 53 2.94 -3.72 4.61
CA LEU A 53 4.36 -4.03 4.84
C LEU A 53 4.54 -5.00 6.01
N ASP A 54 3.82 -4.81 7.11
CA ASP A 54 3.84 -5.71 8.28
C ASP A 54 3.36 -7.13 7.94
N LEU A 55 2.42 -7.25 7.01
CA LEU A 55 1.95 -8.54 6.48
C LEU A 55 2.88 -9.15 5.42
N GLY A 56 3.96 -8.46 5.06
CA GLY A 56 4.92 -8.93 4.07
C GLY A 56 4.46 -8.76 2.61
N LEU A 57 3.56 -7.81 2.33
CA LEU A 57 3.14 -7.48 0.96
C LEU A 57 4.24 -6.66 0.25
N VAL A 58 5.32 -7.34 -0.06
CA VAL A 58 6.48 -6.81 -0.78
C VAL A 58 6.85 -7.76 -1.91
N PRO A 59 7.55 -7.29 -2.94
CA PRO A 59 8.10 -8.19 -3.96
C PRO A 59 8.97 -9.27 -3.31
N GLY A 60 8.81 -10.51 -3.75
CA GLY A 60 9.66 -11.61 -3.28
C GLY A 60 11.13 -11.40 -3.69
N PRO A 61 12.09 -11.97 -2.97
CA PRO A 61 13.52 -11.80 -3.25
C PRO A 61 13.91 -12.31 -4.65
N GLU A 62 13.17 -13.28 -5.16
CA GLU A 62 13.37 -13.84 -6.51
C GLU A 62 12.61 -13.08 -7.61
N THR A 63 11.93 -11.96 -7.28
CA THR A 63 11.16 -11.22 -8.28
C THR A 63 12.11 -10.49 -9.22
N PRO A 64 12.17 -10.83 -10.52
CA PRO A 64 13.03 -10.15 -11.46
C PRO A 64 12.66 -8.67 -11.61
N LEU A 65 13.62 -7.79 -11.88
CA LEU A 65 13.35 -6.36 -12.15
C LEU A 65 12.37 -6.16 -13.31
N GLU A 66 12.42 -7.06 -14.29
CA GLU A 66 11.55 -7.04 -15.48
C GLU A 66 10.37 -8.02 -15.39
N TRP A 67 9.91 -8.32 -14.16
CA TRP A 67 8.84 -9.30 -13.92
C TRP A 67 7.60 -9.09 -14.81
N LYS A 68 7.27 -7.86 -15.13
CA LYS A 68 6.11 -7.52 -15.97
C LYS A 68 6.14 -8.24 -17.31
N LYS A 69 7.30 -8.41 -17.94
CA LYS A 69 7.44 -9.02 -19.26
C LYS A 69 7.12 -10.53 -19.30
N SER A 70 7.16 -11.20 -18.16
CA SER A 70 6.95 -12.64 -18.04
C SER A 70 5.61 -13.02 -17.42
N VAL A 71 4.78 -12.04 -17.08
CA VAL A 71 3.48 -12.27 -16.44
C VAL A 71 2.52 -12.97 -17.40
N LYS A 72 1.95 -14.07 -16.94
CA LYS A 72 0.85 -14.78 -17.63
C LYS A 72 -0.47 -14.68 -16.90
N PHE A 73 -0.42 -14.41 -15.58
CA PHE A 73 -1.58 -14.21 -14.76
C PHE A 73 -1.32 -13.04 -13.80
N LEU A 74 -2.21 -12.07 -13.81
CA LEU A 74 -2.14 -10.89 -12.96
C LEU A 74 -3.44 -10.73 -12.17
N TYR A 75 -3.35 -10.67 -10.85
CA TYR A 75 -4.48 -10.39 -9.98
C TYR A 75 -4.32 -9.00 -9.34
N LEU A 76 -5.21 -8.09 -9.69
CA LEU A 76 -5.22 -6.70 -9.21
C LEU A 76 -6.25 -6.59 -8.08
N LEU A 77 -5.79 -6.56 -6.83
CA LEU A 77 -6.64 -6.39 -5.65
C LEU A 77 -6.66 -4.92 -5.22
N GLY A 78 -7.71 -4.20 -5.61
CA GLY A 78 -7.84 -2.77 -5.35
C GLY A 78 -6.77 -1.90 -6.01
N ALA A 79 -6.02 -2.47 -6.95
CA ALA A 79 -4.92 -1.80 -7.65
C ALA A 79 -5.44 -1.20 -8.97
N ASP A 80 -6.13 -0.09 -8.87
CA ASP A 80 -6.91 0.53 -9.94
C ASP A 80 -6.11 1.53 -10.80
N ASP A 81 -4.95 1.97 -10.32
CA ASP A 81 -4.07 2.93 -10.99
C ASP A 81 -2.71 2.35 -11.40
N THR A 82 -2.54 1.05 -11.27
CA THR A 82 -1.29 0.38 -11.61
C THR A 82 -0.99 0.49 -13.10
N PRO A 83 0.17 1.03 -13.51
CA PRO A 83 0.57 1.03 -14.90
C PRO A 83 0.77 -0.39 -15.41
N LEU A 84 -0.02 -0.78 -16.42
CA LEU A 84 0.04 -2.12 -17.03
C LEU A 84 0.96 -2.18 -18.25
N ASP A 85 1.69 -1.10 -18.52
CA ASP A 85 2.69 -1.06 -19.59
C ASP A 85 3.75 -2.16 -19.38
N GLY A 86 4.01 -2.90 -20.44
CA GLY A 86 4.94 -4.03 -20.41
C GLY A 86 4.35 -5.36 -19.94
N ILE A 87 3.09 -5.42 -19.52
CA ILE A 87 2.38 -6.67 -19.31
C ILE A 87 1.99 -7.25 -20.70
N PRO A 88 2.29 -8.52 -20.99
CA PRO A 88 1.94 -9.17 -22.27
C PRO A 88 0.43 -9.09 -22.56
N GLU A 89 0.08 -8.93 -23.83
CA GLU A 89 -1.34 -8.84 -24.25
C GLU A 89 -2.11 -10.13 -23.97
N ASP A 90 -1.43 -11.28 -24.02
CA ASP A 90 -1.99 -12.59 -23.72
C ASP A 90 -2.05 -12.93 -22.22
N ALA A 91 -1.55 -12.06 -21.36
CA ALA A 91 -1.66 -12.26 -19.91
C ALA A 91 -3.12 -12.21 -19.46
N PHE A 92 -3.53 -13.17 -18.66
CA PHE A 92 -4.86 -13.21 -18.05
C PHE A 92 -4.91 -12.28 -16.84
N VAL A 93 -5.78 -11.27 -16.88
CA VAL A 93 -5.87 -10.23 -15.85
C VAL A 93 -7.20 -10.34 -15.11
N VAL A 94 -7.14 -10.46 -13.80
CA VAL A 94 -8.29 -10.37 -12.89
C VAL A 94 -8.22 -9.05 -12.14
N TYR A 95 -9.29 -8.29 -12.14
CA TYR A 95 -9.45 -7.10 -11.32
C TYR A 95 -10.49 -7.36 -10.24
N GLN A 96 -10.12 -7.14 -8.98
CA GLN A 96 -11.03 -7.13 -7.84
C GLN A 96 -11.01 -5.73 -7.23
N GLY A 97 -12.16 -5.06 -7.21
CA GLY A 97 -12.25 -3.70 -6.66
C GLY A 97 -13.67 -3.15 -6.70
N HIS A 98 -13.84 -1.92 -6.24
CA HIS A 98 -15.14 -1.28 -6.05
C HIS A 98 -15.46 -0.17 -7.07
N HIS A 99 -14.46 0.38 -7.74
CA HIS A 99 -14.62 1.40 -8.78
C HIS A 99 -13.74 1.02 -9.97
N GLY A 100 -14.31 1.17 -11.18
CA GLY A 100 -13.56 0.99 -12.41
C GLY A 100 -12.62 2.16 -12.66
N ASP A 101 -11.37 1.87 -13.03
CA ASP A 101 -10.39 2.84 -13.50
C ASP A 101 -9.53 2.20 -14.60
N ARG A 102 -8.37 2.74 -14.91
CA ARG A 102 -7.51 2.33 -16.03
C ARG A 102 -7.25 0.82 -16.08
N SER A 103 -7.04 0.20 -14.92
CA SER A 103 -6.74 -1.24 -14.83
C SER A 103 -7.91 -2.14 -15.26
N VAL A 104 -9.16 -1.67 -15.15
CA VAL A 104 -10.36 -2.45 -15.50
C VAL A 104 -10.46 -2.73 -17.00
N TYR A 105 -10.04 -1.78 -17.85
CA TYR A 105 -10.12 -1.94 -19.29
C TYR A 105 -9.27 -3.10 -19.83
N ARG A 106 -8.28 -3.54 -19.06
CA ARG A 106 -7.40 -4.65 -19.41
C ARG A 106 -7.83 -5.97 -18.79
N ALA A 107 -8.80 -5.94 -17.85
CA ALA A 107 -9.22 -7.12 -17.11
C ALA A 107 -10.04 -8.08 -17.98
N ASN A 108 -9.70 -9.38 -17.92
CA ASN A 108 -10.49 -10.46 -18.48
C ASN A 108 -11.67 -10.83 -17.57
N VAL A 109 -11.49 -10.63 -16.24
CA VAL A 109 -12.51 -10.89 -15.23
C VAL A 109 -12.52 -9.72 -14.23
N ILE A 110 -13.72 -9.25 -13.90
CA ILE A 110 -13.96 -8.24 -12.90
C ILE A 110 -14.74 -8.88 -11.74
N LEU A 111 -14.20 -8.80 -10.54
CA LEU A 111 -14.82 -9.29 -9.31
C LEU A 111 -15.19 -8.07 -8.44
N PRO A 112 -16.48 -7.77 -8.24
CA PRO A 112 -16.91 -6.59 -7.50
C PRO A 112 -16.63 -6.74 -6.01
N GLY A 113 -15.69 -5.94 -5.49
CA GLY A 113 -15.37 -5.84 -4.08
C GLY A 113 -16.14 -4.70 -3.40
N ALA A 114 -16.41 -4.84 -2.09
CA ALA A 114 -16.99 -3.78 -1.29
C ALA A 114 -16.03 -2.61 -1.10
N THR A 115 -16.55 -1.37 -1.09
CA THR A 115 -15.75 -0.19 -0.74
C THR A 115 -15.49 -0.11 0.76
N TYR A 116 -14.59 0.75 1.20
CA TYR A 116 -14.19 0.88 2.61
C TYR A 116 -15.34 1.26 3.56
N THR A 117 -16.39 1.92 3.06
CA THR A 117 -17.58 2.27 3.83
C THR A 117 -18.57 1.12 3.98
N GLU A 118 -18.44 0.06 3.22
CA GLU A 118 -19.36 -1.08 3.12
C GLU A 118 -18.84 -2.33 3.83
N LYS A 119 -17.60 -2.30 4.32
CA LYS A 119 -16.94 -3.46 4.93
C LYS A 119 -16.20 -3.11 6.22
N GLU A 120 -15.96 -4.11 7.03
CA GLU A 120 -15.03 -3.99 8.13
C GLU A 120 -13.59 -4.22 7.64
N GLY A 121 -12.63 -3.50 8.23
CA GLY A 121 -11.22 -3.60 7.89
C GLY A 121 -10.33 -3.28 9.08
N THR A 122 -9.08 -3.75 9.02
CA THR A 122 -8.02 -3.39 9.94
C THR A 122 -7.00 -2.55 9.19
N TYR A 123 -6.67 -1.38 9.74
CA TYR A 123 -5.79 -0.40 9.13
C TYR A 123 -4.69 -0.02 10.10
N ALA A 124 -3.46 0.09 9.63
CA ALA A 124 -2.39 0.75 10.38
C ALA A 124 -1.98 2.03 9.67
N ASN A 125 -1.94 3.13 10.41
CA ASN A 125 -1.52 4.42 9.89
C ASN A 125 0.02 4.54 9.81
N THR A 126 0.51 5.67 9.34
CA THR A 126 1.94 5.93 9.15
C THR A 126 2.74 5.89 10.46
N GLU A 127 2.12 6.16 11.62
CA GLU A 127 2.77 6.05 12.93
C GLU A 127 2.70 4.64 13.54
N GLY A 128 2.07 3.68 12.85
CA GLY A 128 1.92 2.31 13.33
C GLY A 128 0.67 2.06 14.19
N ARG A 129 -0.19 3.06 14.38
CA ARG A 129 -1.44 2.88 15.13
C ARG A 129 -2.42 2.05 14.33
N VAL A 130 -2.86 0.95 14.93
CA VAL A 130 -3.82 0.02 14.33
C VAL A 130 -5.24 0.42 14.72
N GLN A 131 -6.11 0.53 13.73
CA GLN A 131 -7.52 0.86 13.91
C GLN A 131 -8.41 -0.09 13.12
N GLN A 132 -9.64 -0.26 13.58
CA GLN A 132 -10.64 -1.10 12.89
C GLN A 132 -11.83 -0.26 12.48
N THR A 133 -12.38 -0.59 11.32
CA THR A 133 -13.61 0.02 10.81
C THR A 133 -14.76 -0.95 10.88
N SER A 134 -15.96 -0.40 10.96
CA SER A 134 -17.23 -1.12 10.79
C SER A 134 -17.97 -0.59 9.56
N PRO A 135 -18.80 -1.40 8.90
CA PRO A 135 -19.60 -0.94 7.78
C PRO A 135 -20.48 0.23 8.20
N ALA A 136 -20.45 1.32 7.46
CA ALA A 136 -21.32 2.48 7.64
C ALA A 136 -22.60 2.37 6.81
N VAL A 137 -22.54 1.63 5.71
CA VAL A 137 -23.65 1.39 4.77
C VAL A 137 -23.61 -0.07 4.31
N PRO A 138 -24.76 -0.64 3.88
CA PRO A 138 -24.79 -1.99 3.33
C PRO A 138 -24.03 -2.08 1.99
N ILE A 139 -23.52 -3.26 1.70
CA ILE A 139 -22.88 -3.57 0.42
C ILE A 139 -23.87 -3.43 -0.72
N VAL A 140 -23.47 -2.81 -1.82
CA VAL A 140 -24.33 -2.54 -2.98
C VAL A 140 -24.22 -3.66 -4.02
N GLY A 141 -25.38 -4.11 -4.51
CA GLY A 141 -25.48 -5.05 -5.64
C GLY A 141 -24.79 -6.38 -5.39
N ASP A 142 -23.99 -6.80 -6.36
CA ASP A 142 -23.25 -8.08 -6.32
C ASP A 142 -21.87 -7.98 -5.66
N ALA A 143 -21.51 -6.82 -5.12
CA ALA A 143 -20.25 -6.67 -4.42
C ALA A 143 -20.18 -7.56 -3.17
N ARG A 144 -18.97 -7.95 -2.81
CA ARG A 144 -18.70 -8.80 -1.63
C ARG A 144 -17.44 -8.28 -0.92
N ASP A 145 -17.30 -8.64 0.36
CA ASP A 145 -16.05 -8.43 1.09
C ASP A 145 -14.89 -9.08 0.35
N ASP A 146 -13.76 -8.39 0.25
CA ASP A 146 -12.59 -8.87 -0.50
C ASP A 146 -12.14 -10.25 -0.07
N TRP A 147 -12.12 -10.51 1.25
CA TRP A 147 -11.70 -11.81 1.76
C TRP A 147 -12.63 -12.96 1.36
N LYS A 148 -13.95 -12.70 1.23
CA LYS A 148 -14.92 -13.70 0.75
C LYS A 148 -14.68 -14.08 -0.70
N ILE A 149 -14.37 -13.08 -1.53
CA ILE A 149 -14.01 -13.30 -2.94
C ILE A 149 -12.74 -14.15 -3.02
N LEU A 150 -11.68 -13.74 -2.31
CA LEU A 150 -10.41 -14.49 -2.29
C LEU A 150 -10.59 -15.91 -1.76
N ARG A 151 -11.43 -16.07 -0.72
CA ARG A 151 -11.75 -17.38 -0.17
C ARG A 151 -12.44 -18.27 -1.20
N ALA A 152 -13.41 -17.74 -1.96
CA ALA A 152 -14.10 -18.47 -3.03
C ALA A 152 -13.15 -18.80 -4.19
N VAL A 153 -12.34 -17.84 -4.63
CA VAL A 153 -11.31 -18.07 -5.67
C VAL A 153 -10.34 -19.18 -5.25
N SER A 154 -9.96 -19.23 -3.98
CA SER A 154 -9.06 -20.25 -3.46
C SER A 154 -9.62 -21.68 -3.55
N GLU A 155 -10.94 -21.85 -3.43
CA GLU A 155 -11.58 -23.15 -3.63
C GLU A 155 -11.53 -23.59 -5.09
N VAL A 156 -11.82 -22.67 -6.02
CA VAL A 156 -11.74 -22.96 -7.46
C VAL A 156 -10.30 -23.30 -7.86
N ALA A 157 -9.33 -22.58 -7.28
CA ALA A 157 -7.90 -22.86 -7.48
C ALA A 157 -7.41 -24.12 -6.79
N LYS A 158 -8.26 -24.85 -6.03
CA LYS A 158 -7.92 -26.05 -5.25
C LYS A 158 -6.83 -25.82 -4.18
N VAL A 159 -6.67 -24.61 -3.75
CA VAL A 159 -5.76 -24.18 -2.67
C VAL A 159 -6.58 -23.44 -1.63
N ARG A 160 -7.41 -24.17 -0.89
CA ARG A 160 -8.37 -23.60 0.05
C ARG A 160 -7.69 -22.82 1.17
N LEU A 161 -8.05 -21.54 1.32
CA LEU A 161 -7.62 -20.70 2.43
C LEU A 161 -8.32 -21.14 3.73
N PRO A 162 -7.62 -21.21 4.87
CA PRO A 162 -8.11 -21.87 6.08
C PRO A 162 -8.97 -20.96 6.97
N TYR A 163 -9.84 -20.11 6.39
CA TYR A 163 -10.73 -19.24 7.14
C TYR A 163 -12.07 -19.07 6.42
N ASP A 164 -13.15 -19.11 7.17
CA ASP A 164 -14.53 -18.97 6.69
C ASP A 164 -15.28 -17.83 7.42
N SER A 165 -14.56 -17.03 8.21
CA SER A 165 -15.10 -15.85 8.91
C SER A 165 -14.05 -14.77 9.07
N MET A 166 -14.47 -13.52 9.32
CA MET A 166 -13.57 -12.40 9.62
C MET A 166 -12.77 -12.68 10.90
N SER A 167 -13.37 -13.29 11.90
CA SER A 167 -12.66 -13.66 13.13
C SER A 167 -11.56 -14.69 12.88
N ALA A 168 -11.81 -15.70 12.05
CA ALA A 168 -10.79 -16.68 11.66
C ALA A 168 -9.67 -16.03 10.81
N LEU A 169 -10.01 -15.11 9.92
CA LEU A 169 -9.02 -14.33 9.16
C LEU A 169 -8.15 -13.49 10.08
N ARG A 170 -8.74 -12.79 11.04
CA ARG A 170 -8.00 -12.00 12.04
C ARG A 170 -7.13 -12.88 12.93
N ALA A 171 -7.60 -14.06 13.34
CA ALA A 171 -6.78 -15.02 14.08
C ALA A 171 -5.55 -15.45 13.25
N ARG A 172 -5.68 -15.62 11.94
CA ARG A 172 -4.54 -15.86 11.06
C ARG A 172 -3.62 -14.64 10.98
N MET A 173 -4.17 -13.44 10.89
CA MET A 173 -3.41 -12.20 10.88
C MET A 173 -2.55 -12.06 12.15
N LEU A 174 -3.09 -12.41 13.32
CA LEU A 174 -2.34 -12.42 14.59
C LEU A 174 -1.07 -13.28 14.54
N THR A 175 -1.11 -14.43 13.86
CA THR A 175 0.07 -15.28 13.72
C THR A 175 1.10 -14.76 12.73
N VAL A 176 0.71 -13.88 11.80
CA VAL A 176 1.61 -13.30 10.80
C VAL A 176 2.22 -11.99 11.31
N SER A 177 1.40 -11.14 11.90
CA SER A 177 1.78 -9.80 12.39
C SER A 177 1.01 -9.48 13.67
N PRO A 178 1.53 -9.86 14.86
CA PRO A 178 0.84 -9.69 16.14
C PRO A 178 0.48 -8.26 16.49
N ASN A 179 1.31 -7.28 16.08
CA ASN A 179 1.07 -5.84 16.30
C ASN A 179 -0.27 -5.37 15.73
N LEU A 180 -0.77 -5.99 14.67
CA LEU A 180 -2.08 -5.62 14.05
C LEU A 180 -3.29 -5.98 14.95
N PHE A 181 -3.07 -6.53 16.12
CA PHE A 181 -4.09 -6.82 17.13
C PHE A 181 -4.16 -5.79 18.26
N HIS A 182 -3.15 -4.96 18.42
CA HIS A 182 -3.07 -3.94 19.46
C HIS A 182 -3.81 -2.66 18.98
N ILE A 183 -5.16 -2.73 19.04
CA ILE A 183 -6.03 -1.70 18.50
C ILE A 183 -5.90 -0.41 19.30
N ASP A 184 -5.71 0.72 18.60
CA ASP A 184 -5.47 2.07 19.15
C ASP A 184 -4.17 2.23 19.95
N GLU A 185 -3.33 1.22 19.99
CA GLU A 185 -2.03 1.28 20.64
C GLU A 185 -0.92 1.65 19.64
N LEU A 186 0.12 2.28 20.15
CA LEU A 186 1.39 2.44 19.45
C LEU A 186 2.38 1.43 20.01
N GLU A 187 2.90 0.58 19.15
CA GLU A 187 3.94 -0.35 19.55
C GLU A 187 5.22 0.42 19.96
N PRO A 188 5.90 -0.05 21.02
CA PRO A 188 7.19 0.50 21.39
C PRO A 188 8.17 0.43 20.21
N THR A 189 8.91 1.47 20.00
CA THR A 189 9.91 1.53 18.93
C THR A 189 10.95 0.43 19.13
N SER A 190 11.02 -0.48 18.19
CA SER A 190 12.15 -1.41 18.15
C SER A 190 13.36 -0.71 17.52
N HIS A 191 14.53 -0.85 18.13
CA HIS A 191 15.79 -0.30 17.61
C HIS A 191 16.29 -1.03 16.35
N TRP A 192 15.38 -1.28 15.38
CA TRP A 192 15.70 -2.03 14.17
C TRP A 192 16.67 -1.28 13.25
N LEU A 193 16.67 0.05 13.29
CA LEU A 193 17.59 0.87 12.51
C LEU A 193 19.04 0.54 12.77
N HIS A 194 19.40 0.17 14.00
CA HIS A 194 20.76 -0.29 14.32
C HIS A 194 21.11 -1.66 13.71
N LYS A 195 20.10 -2.41 13.26
CA LYS A 195 20.28 -3.73 12.64
C LYS A 195 20.42 -3.67 11.12
N VAL A 196 19.91 -2.62 10.51
CA VAL A 196 20.01 -2.39 9.07
C VAL A 196 21.27 -1.59 8.79
N LYS A 197 22.30 -2.23 8.30
CA LYS A 197 23.49 -1.54 7.77
C LYS A 197 23.23 -1.28 6.28
N PRO A 198 22.95 -0.04 5.88
CA PRO A 198 22.82 0.26 4.47
C PRO A 198 24.18 0.04 3.79
N SER A 199 24.17 -0.72 2.72
CA SER A 199 25.32 -0.79 1.81
C SER A 199 25.40 0.54 1.07
N VAL A 200 26.48 1.29 1.26
CA VAL A 200 26.60 2.62 0.65
C VAL A 200 27.85 2.71 -0.17
N ASP A 201 27.75 2.33 -1.42
CA ASP A 201 28.71 2.73 -2.46
C ASP A 201 28.08 3.67 -3.50
N ASP A 202 26.79 3.94 -3.39
CA ASP A 202 26.07 4.74 -4.37
C ASP A 202 26.18 6.25 -4.08
N LYS A 203 26.51 7.00 -5.14
CA LYS A 203 26.50 8.46 -5.07
C LYS A 203 25.07 8.98 -5.05
N ILE A 204 24.79 9.95 -4.17
CA ILE A 204 23.54 10.67 -4.16
C ILE A 204 23.44 11.52 -5.42
N ASP A 205 22.33 11.36 -6.16
CA ASP A 205 21.99 12.20 -7.29
C ASP A 205 21.62 13.61 -6.78
N PRO A 206 22.26 14.69 -7.27
CA PRO A 206 21.99 16.05 -6.83
C PRO A 206 20.64 16.60 -7.30
N SER A 207 19.87 15.85 -8.09
CA SER A 207 18.55 16.28 -8.54
C SER A 207 17.61 16.51 -7.36
N ALA A 208 16.71 17.50 -7.50
CA ALA A 208 15.73 17.82 -6.46
C ALA A 208 14.80 16.64 -6.18
N LEU A 209 14.42 16.49 -4.92
CA LEU A 209 13.35 15.57 -4.51
C LEU A 209 12.03 16.05 -5.10
N LYS A 210 11.29 15.14 -5.72
CA LYS A 210 9.98 15.43 -6.31
C LYS A 210 8.87 14.82 -5.44
N SER A 211 7.71 15.47 -5.43
CA SER A 211 6.51 14.87 -4.85
C SER A 211 6.06 13.70 -5.72
N PRO A 212 5.75 12.53 -5.14
CA PRO A 212 5.15 11.42 -5.87
C PRO A 212 3.67 11.67 -6.18
N ILE A 213 3.06 12.67 -5.54
CA ILE A 213 1.66 13.04 -5.79
C ILE A 213 1.64 14.12 -6.86
N GLU A 214 1.29 13.75 -8.08
CA GLU A 214 1.18 14.68 -9.21
C GLU A 214 -0.07 15.54 -9.11
N ASN A 215 -1.19 14.95 -8.68
CA ASN A 215 -2.46 15.61 -8.52
C ASN A 215 -3.12 15.21 -7.20
N PHE A 216 -3.10 16.12 -6.24
CA PHE A 216 -3.67 15.92 -4.90
C PHE A 216 -5.16 15.54 -4.92
N TYR A 217 -5.91 16.03 -5.90
CA TYR A 217 -7.35 15.80 -6.01
C TYR A 217 -7.72 14.49 -6.70
N MET A 218 -6.75 13.75 -7.26
CA MET A 218 -6.98 12.55 -8.07
C MET A 218 -6.21 11.32 -7.55
N THR A 219 -6.05 11.22 -6.24
CA THR A 219 -5.17 10.22 -5.60
C THR A 219 -5.76 8.81 -5.52
N ASN A 220 -7.06 8.64 -5.75
CA ASN A 220 -7.70 7.31 -5.73
C ASN A 220 -8.87 7.24 -6.71
N ALA A 221 -9.40 6.04 -6.97
CA ALA A 221 -10.45 5.79 -7.95
C ALA A 221 -11.74 6.59 -7.66
N ILE A 222 -12.12 6.77 -6.39
CA ILE A 222 -13.30 7.53 -6.00
C ILE A 222 -13.11 9.00 -6.35
N CYS A 223 -11.95 9.57 -6.02
CA CYS A 223 -11.60 10.94 -6.36
C CYS A 223 -11.59 11.16 -7.88
N ARG A 224 -11.00 10.23 -8.65
CA ARG A 224 -10.96 10.29 -10.10
C ARG A 224 -12.34 10.20 -10.76
N ALA A 225 -13.30 9.54 -10.13
CA ALA A 225 -14.70 9.49 -10.56
C ALA A 225 -15.52 10.72 -10.12
N SER A 226 -14.99 11.57 -9.25
CA SER A 226 -15.70 12.73 -8.69
C SER A 226 -15.65 13.96 -9.58
N LYS A 227 -16.82 14.45 -9.99
CA LYS A 227 -16.94 15.73 -10.72
C LYS A 227 -16.38 16.92 -9.91
N THR A 228 -16.57 16.93 -8.59
CA THR A 228 -16.04 17.96 -7.70
C THR A 228 -14.53 17.96 -7.67
N MET A 229 -13.89 16.79 -7.58
CA MET A 229 -12.43 16.70 -7.61
C MET A 229 -11.84 17.10 -8.97
N ALA A 230 -12.53 16.79 -10.06
CA ALA A 230 -12.16 17.29 -11.39
C ALA A 230 -12.20 18.82 -11.47
N GLN A 231 -13.23 19.46 -10.90
CA GLN A 231 -13.30 20.92 -10.81
C GLN A 231 -12.18 21.50 -9.94
N CYS A 232 -11.88 20.90 -8.79
CA CYS A 232 -10.75 21.30 -7.95
C CYS A 232 -9.43 21.20 -8.72
N THR A 233 -9.22 20.12 -9.46
CA THR A 233 -8.04 19.95 -10.33
C THR A 233 -7.94 21.10 -11.34
N ALA A 234 -9.01 21.43 -12.05
CA ALA A 234 -9.02 22.49 -13.06
C ALA A 234 -8.71 23.87 -12.45
N VAL A 235 -9.22 24.14 -11.24
CA VAL A 235 -9.05 25.46 -10.57
C VAL A 235 -7.66 25.59 -9.93
N PHE A 236 -7.19 24.56 -9.22
CA PHE A 236 -6.02 24.67 -8.35
C PHE A 236 -4.73 24.07 -8.94
N SER A 237 -4.84 23.12 -9.85
CA SER A 237 -3.65 22.47 -10.44
C SER A 237 -3.31 23.02 -11.83
N GLY A 238 -4.17 23.85 -12.44
CA GLY A 238 -3.96 24.38 -13.78
C GLY A 238 -3.96 23.31 -14.89
N THR A 239 -4.19 22.07 -14.55
CA THR A 239 -4.30 20.94 -15.47
C THR A 239 -5.78 20.68 -15.78
N LYS A 240 -6.10 20.53 -17.06
CA LYS A 240 -7.44 20.04 -17.44
C LYS A 240 -7.53 18.58 -16.97
N GLY A 241 -8.52 18.29 -16.13
CA GLY A 241 -8.82 16.94 -15.67
C GLY A 241 -9.31 16.04 -16.80
#